data_0ed668994eb6966b734265513047e40b
#
_entry.id   0ed668994eb6966b734265513047e40b
#
_cell.length_a   1.000
_cell.length_b   1.000
_cell.length_c   1.000
_cell.angle_alpha   90.00
_cell.angle_beta   90.00
_cell.angle_gamma   90.00
#
_symmetry.space_group_name_H-M   'P 1'
#
loop_
_entity.id
_entity.type
_entity.pdbx_description
1 polymer ?
#
loop_
_entity_poly.entity_id
_entity_poly.type
_entity_poly.pdbx_seq_one_letter_code
_entity_poly.pdbx_strand_id
1 'polypeptide(L)'
;LKLLDRFFGRKAAQLTYDQVASLIDGVGGGTVAGVAVTDKTALQVATVLACVKVIADGCATPDLNVFRELQDGTRQKATNIPEYRLLSRRPNEWQTSFEWRRQMTIHAALTGAGLSIKVRGDNRRVRELIPVMPGNWDVRKVSRYEVRYRCWDEFGLIGEFTPDDVFVLNGVQWDWVGSMNAVSLARSAIGLAMATERSQAAMHANGLRPSGTYSVDGNLTEEQHKRITAWIKSQTGPAGAGTPLVLDRAAKWQPTTQTGVDAQHVETRRLQIEEICRGYRGGFQSWLGTPTRPAPLPAPKPSLQRT
;
A
#
# COMPACT_ATOMS: atom_id res chain seq x y z
N LEU A 1 -33.60 1.17 21.99
CA LEU A 1 -33.92 0.96 20.55
C LEU A 1 -34.69 2.16 19.96
N LYS A 2 -35.60 2.80 20.68
CA LYS A 2 -36.42 3.94 20.19
C LYS A 2 -35.67 5.28 20.01
N LEU A 3 -34.46 5.43 20.51
CA LEU A 3 -33.65 6.66 20.39
C LEU A 3 -32.83 6.69 19.10
N LEU A 4 -32.45 5.54 18.56
CA LEU A 4 -31.72 5.41 17.30
C LEU A 4 -32.62 5.65 16.07
N ASP A 5 -33.90 5.30 16.15
CA ASP A 5 -34.88 5.55 15.08
C ASP A 5 -35.16 7.03 14.77
N ARG A 6 -34.75 7.92 15.67
CA ARG A 6 -34.97 9.38 15.54
C ARG A 6 -33.81 10.07 14.82
N PHE A 7 -32.62 9.46 14.76
CA PHE A 7 -31.44 9.98 14.09
C PHE A 7 -31.23 9.42 12.69
N PHE A 8 -31.70 8.19 12.45
CA PHE A 8 -31.61 7.56 11.12
C PHE A 8 -33.02 7.47 10.56
N GLY A 9 -33.39 8.42 9.70
CA GLY A 9 -34.69 8.40 9.02
C GLY A 9 -34.98 7.04 8.37
N ARG A 10 -36.20 6.69 8.20
CA ARG A 10 -36.88 5.41 7.80
C ARG A 10 -36.33 4.64 6.58
N LYS A 11 -35.07 4.79 6.22
CA LYS A 11 -34.30 3.95 5.26
C LYS A 11 -32.98 3.53 5.89
N ALA A 12 -33.03 2.93 7.07
CA ALA A 12 -31.91 2.10 7.53
C ALA A 12 -31.90 0.86 6.61
N ALA A 13 -31.14 0.95 5.52
CA ALA A 13 -30.71 -0.21 4.80
C ALA A 13 -30.04 -1.12 5.84
N GLN A 14 -30.48 -2.39 5.91
CA GLN A 14 -29.80 -3.38 6.75
C GLN A 14 -28.35 -3.45 6.26
N LEU A 15 -27.45 -2.81 7.01
CA LEU A 15 -26.03 -2.89 6.76
C LEU A 15 -25.64 -4.37 6.89
N THR A 16 -25.09 -4.93 5.84
CA THR A 16 -24.53 -6.29 5.91
C THR A 16 -23.37 -6.30 6.88
N TYR A 17 -23.05 -7.49 7.43
CA TYR A 17 -21.91 -7.65 8.35
C TYR A 17 -20.62 -7.05 7.77
N ASP A 18 -20.39 -7.19 6.47
CA ASP A 18 -19.24 -6.61 5.77
C ASP A 18 -19.28 -5.08 5.70
N GLN A 19 -20.45 -4.47 5.61
CA GLN A 19 -20.61 -3.02 5.65
C GLN A 19 -20.42 -2.48 7.08
N VAL A 20 -20.86 -3.21 8.08
CA VAL A 20 -20.58 -2.89 9.49
C VAL A 20 -19.10 -3.09 9.80
N ALA A 21 -18.50 -4.17 9.33
CA ALA A 21 -17.06 -4.41 9.44
C ALA A 21 -16.25 -3.33 8.71
N SER A 22 -16.65 -2.90 7.51
CA SER A 22 -16.00 -1.82 6.78
C SER A 22 -16.18 -0.45 7.43
N LEU A 23 -17.32 -0.22 8.12
CA LEU A 23 -17.54 0.99 8.93
C LEU A 23 -16.69 0.96 10.21
N ILE A 24 -16.58 -0.18 10.85
CA ILE A 24 -15.72 -0.39 12.01
C ILE A 24 -14.25 -0.33 11.59
N ASP A 25 -13.88 -0.93 10.47
CA ASP A 25 -12.55 -0.82 9.86
C ASP A 25 -12.29 0.61 9.32
N GLY A 26 -13.29 1.30 8.82
CA GLY A 26 -13.20 2.68 8.36
C GLY A 26 -13.10 3.71 9.49
N VAL A 27 -13.75 3.44 10.62
CA VAL A 27 -13.65 4.24 11.86
C VAL A 27 -12.47 3.77 12.72
N GLY A 28 -12.06 2.50 12.58
CA GLY A 28 -10.99 1.85 13.33
C GLY A 28 -9.78 1.45 12.49
N GLY A 29 -9.59 2.03 11.29
CA GLY A 29 -8.40 1.80 10.43
C GLY A 29 -7.08 2.26 11.06
N GLY A 30 -7.07 2.55 12.36
CA GLY A 30 -5.90 2.79 13.16
C GLY A 30 -5.11 1.49 13.34
N THR A 31 -3.89 1.48 12.80
CA THR A 31 -2.89 0.49 13.18
C THR A 31 -2.52 0.66 14.66
N VAL A 32 -1.87 -0.33 15.25
CA VAL A 32 -1.28 -0.21 16.60
C VAL A 32 -0.41 1.07 16.72
N ALA A 33 0.14 1.53 15.60
CA ALA A 33 0.92 2.77 15.51
C ALA A 33 0.06 4.05 15.39
N GLY A 34 -1.27 3.98 15.47
CA GLY A 34 -2.18 5.13 15.42
C GLY A 34 -2.31 5.79 14.05
N VAL A 35 -1.86 5.14 12.97
CA VAL A 35 -1.93 5.65 11.60
C VAL A 35 -2.97 4.87 10.80
N ALA A 36 -3.87 5.57 10.12
CA ALA A 36 -4.82 4.95 9.21
C ALA A 36 -4.11 4.55 7.91
N VAL A 37 -4.19 3.25 7.57
CA VAL A 37 -3.63 2.67 6.35
C VAL A 37 -4.75 2.26 5.41
N THR A 38 -4.78 2.91 4.25
CA THR A 38 -5.65 2.59 3.11
C THR A 38 -4.80 2.23 1.91
N ASP A 39 -5.40 1.65 0.87
CA ASP A 39 -4.68 1.31 -0.38
C ASP A 39 -3.96 2.53 -0.99
N LYS A 40 -4.56 3.72 -0.88
CA LYS A 40 -3.97 4.98 -1.36
C LYS A 40 -2.82 5.46 -0.46
N THR A 41 -2.99 5.41 0.88
CA THR A 41 -1.94 5.85 1.82
C THR A 41 -0.79 4.87 1.88
N ALA A 42 -1.03 3.58 1.65
CA ALA A 42 0.02 2.56 1.56
C ALA A 42 1.03 2.85 0.43
N LEU A 43 0.56 3.38 -0.71
CA LEU A 43 1.43 3.77 -1.82
C LEU A 43 2.35 4.96 -1.52
N GLN A 44 2.11 5.71 -0.44
CA GLN A 44 3.02 6.77 0.01
C GLN A 44 4.29 6.17 0.64
N VAL A 45 4.24 4.92 1.10
CA VAL A 45 5.42 4.20 1.58
C VAL A 45 6.24 3.73 0.38
N ALA A 46 7.45 4.27 0.23
CA ALA A 46 8.32 4.02 -0.92
C ALA A 46 8.54 2.52 -1.20
N THR A 47 8.68 1.72 -0.15
CA THR A 47 8.86 0.26 -0.26
C THR A 47 7.63 -0.42 -0.86
N VAL A 48 6.42 -0.05 -0.44
CA VAL A 48 5.17 -0.59 -1.01
C VAL A 48 5.08 -0.24 -2.48
N LEU A 49 5.30 1.04 -2.82
CA LEU A 49 5.28 1.52 -4.20
C LEU A 49 6.28 0.76 -5.07
N ALA A 50 7.51 0.56 -4.58
CA ALA A 50 8.55 -0.17 -5.29
C ALA A 50 8.16 -1.64 -5.53
N CYS A 51 7.64 -2.33 -4.51
CA CYS A 51 7.18 -3.72 -4.64
C CYS A 51 6.05 -3.86 -5.67
N VAL A 52 5.03 -3.02 -5.56
CA VAL A 52 3.88 -3.02 -6.48
C VAL A 52 4.32 -2.72 -7.90
N LYS A 53 5.20 -1.72 -8.09
CA LYS A 53 5.73 -1.36 -9.40
C LYS A 53 6.53 -2.51 -10.05
N VAL A 54 7.43 -3.15 -9.30
CA VAL A 54 8.24 -4.26 -9.82
C VAL A 54 7.36 -5.44 -10.24
N ILE A 55 6.35 -5.79 -9.43
CA ILE A 55 5.41 -6.86 -9.77
C ILE A 55 4.61 -6.49 -11.03
N ALA A 56 4.09 -5.27 -11.08
CA ALA A 56 3.26 -4.81 -12.19
C ALA A 56 4.05 -4.73 -13.50
N ASP A 57 5.25 -4.17 -13.48
CA ASP A 57 6.12 -4.09 -14.64
C ASP A 57 6.58 -5.49 -15.08
N GLY A 58 6.91 -6.38 -14.14
CA GLY A 58 7.28 -7.76 -14.42
C GLY A 58 6.17 -8.57 -15.08
N CYS A 59 4.92 -8.37 -14.69
CA CYS A 59 3.75 -9.02 -15.30
C CYS A 59 3.35 -8.39 -16.64
N ALA A 60 3.62 -7.10 -16.82
CA ALA A 60 3.25 -6.39 -18.04
C ALA A 60 4.29 -6.49 -19.16
N THR A 61 5.57 -6.70 -18.83
CA THR A 61 6.67 -6.72 -19.82
C THR A 61 6.60 -7.89 -20.79
N PRO A 62 6.33 -9.16 -20.37
CA PRO A 62 6.29 -10.26 -21.32
C PRO A 62 5.16 -10.08 -22.35
N ASP A 63 5.43 -10.40 -23.62
CA ASP A 63 4.42 -10.36 -24.65
C ASP A 63 3.30 -11.37 -24.40
N LEU A 64 2.07 -10.91 -24.41
CA LEU A 64 0.90 -11.78 -24.32
C LEU A 64 0.46 -12.18 -25.73
N ASN A 65 0.68 -13.43 -26.11
CA ASN A 65 0.29 -13.98 -27.39
C ASN A 65 -0.81 -15.02 -27.26
N VAL A 66 -1.71 -15.07 -28.21
CA VAL A 66 -2.73 -16.13 -28.31
C VAL A 66 -2.29 -17.12 -29.36
N PHE A 67 -2.37 -18.40 -29.01
CA PHE A 67 -1.98 -19.51 -29.89
C PHE A 67 -3.18 -20.39 -30.19
N ARG A 68 -3.23 -20.92 -31.42
CA ARG A 68 -4.12 -21.99 -31.79
C ARG A 68 -3.32 -23.27 -31.82
N GLU A 69 -3.83 -24.32 -31.21
CA GLU A 69 -3.28 -25.66 -31.31
C GLU A 69 -3.86 -26.34 -32.54
N LEU A 70 -2.99 -26.83 -33.41
CA LEU A 70 -3.34 -27.56 -34.62
C LEU A 70 -3.51 -29.04 -34.31
N GLN A 71 -4.09 -29.82 -35.26
CA GLN A 71 -4.36 -31.23 -35.08
C GLN A 71 -3.10 -32.09 -34.87
N ASP A 72 -1.96 -31.60 -35.31
CA ASP A 72 -0.63 -32.20 -35.13
C ASP A 72 0.04 -31.85 -33.79
N GLY A 73 -0.64 -31.09 -32.90
CA GLY A 73 -0.11 -30.64 -31.62
C GLY A 73 0.80 -29.40 -31.72
N THR A 74 1.06 -28.89 -32.93
CA THR A 74 1.85 -27.66 -33.09
C THR A 74 1.06 -26.42 -32.69
N ARG A 75 1.75 -25.39 -32.18
CA ARG A 75 1.14 -24.12 -31.76
C ARG A 75 1.47 -23.03 -32.75
N GLN A 76 0.43 -22.45 -33.36
CA GLN A 76 0.55 -21.31 -34.26
C GLN A 76 -0.05 -20.05 -33.64
N LYS A 77 0.64 -18.90 -33.79
CA LYS A 77 0.09 -17.61 -33.32
C LYS A 77 -1.22 -17.30 -34.05
N ALA A 78 -2.29 -17.08 -33.27
CA ALA A 78 -3.62 -16.81 -33.81
C ALA A 78 -3.84 -15.30 -34.01
N THR A 79 -3.09 -14.67 -34.90
CA THR A 79 -3.10 -13.21 -35.13
C THR A 79 -4.39 -12.71 -35.79
N ASN A 80 -5.16 -13.61 -36.37
CA ASN A 80 -6.37 -13.32 -37.14
C ASN A 80 -7.66 -13.30 -36.27
N ILE A 81 -7.58 -13.57 -34.98
CA ILE A 81 -8.72 -13.52 -34.09
C ILE A 81 -8.80 -12.18 -33.33
N PRO A 82 -9.99 -11.66 -33.03
CA PRO A 82 -10.18 -10.38 -32.34
C PRO A 82 -9.52 -10.36 -30.97
N GLU A 83 -9.54 -11.47 -30.25
CA GLU A 83 -8.98 -11.66 -28.91
C GLU A 83 -7.45 -11.44 -28.89
N TYR A 84 -6.77 -11.77 -30.01
CA TYR A 84 -5.35 -11.48 -30.14
C TYR A 84 -5.07 -9.98 -30.10
N ARG A 85 -5.88 -9.17 -30.82
CA ARG A 85 -5.73 -7.71 -30.81
C ARG A 85 -5.99 -7.12 -29.45
N LEU A 86 -7.03 -7.57 -28.75
CA LEU A 86 -7.37 -7.12 -27.41
C LEU A 86 -6.23 -7.38 -26.41
N LEU A 87 -5.74 -8.62 -26.38
CA LEU A 87 -4.77 -9.02 -25.38
C LEU A 87 -3.34 -8.60 -25.69
N SER A 88 -2.96 -8.61 -27.00
CA SER A 88 -1.57 -8.33 -27.40
C SER A 88 -1.31 -6.87 -27.77
N ARG A 89 -2.33 -6.10 -28.17
CA ARG A 89 -2.14 -4.73 -28.66
C ARG A 89 -2.90 -3.69 -27.84
N ARG A 90 -4.23 -3.66 -27.97
CA ARG A 90 -5.10 -2.64 -27.36
C ARG A 90 -6.36 -3.26 -26.79
N PRO A 91 -6.48 -3.36 -25.47
CA PRO A 91 -7.68 -3.83 -24.79
C PRO A 91 -8.84 -2.82 -24.83
N ASN A 92 -8.55 -1.53 -25.01
CA ASN A 92 -9.54 -0.45 -25.15
C ASN A 92 -8.94 0.70 -26.01
N GLU A 93 -9.70 1.76 -26.22
CA GLU A 93 -9.30 2.85 -27.13
C GLU A 93 -8.13 3.69 -26.57
N TRP A 94 -7.95 3.78 -25.26
CA TRP A 94 -6.97 4.66 -24.61
C TRP A 94 -5.78 3.96 -23.98
N GLN A 95 -5.75 2.60 -23.90
CA GLN A 95 -4.66 1.85 -23.29
C GLN A 95 -4.01 0.88 -24.26
N THR A 96 -2.70 0.74 -24.14
CA THR A 96 -1.95 -0.38 -24.68
C THR A 96 -2.14 -1.63 -23.82
N SER A 97 -1.84 -2.81 -24.37
CA SER A 97 -1.85 -4.06 -23.61
C SER A 97 -0.91 -4.04 -22.39
N PHE A 98 0.23 -3.36 -22.52
CA PHE A 98 1.17 -3.18 -21.41
C PHE A 98 0.55 -2.35 -20.28
N GLU A 99 -0.02 -1.19 -20.60
CA GLU A 99 -0.64 -0.29 -19.59
C GLU A 99 -1.81 -0.94 -18.87
N TRP A 100 -2.68 -1.63 -19.62
CA TRP A 100 -3.80 -2.34 -19.04
C TRP A 100 -3.36 -3.47 -18.10
N ARG A 101 -2.42 -4.32 -18.53
CA ARG A 101 -1.89 -5.40 -17.68
C ARG A 101 -1.21 -4.86 -16.44
N ARG A 102 -0.43 -3.80 -16.60
CA ARG A 102 0.22 -3.10 -15.50
C ARG A 102 -0.80 -2.58 -14.49
N GLN A 103 -1.85 -1.88 -14.96
CA GLN A 103 -2.91 -1.38 -14.11
C GLN A 103 -3.66 -2.50 -13.39
N MET A 104 -4.07 -3.54 -14.09
CA MET A 104 -4.74 -4.70 -13.51
C MET A 104 -3.88 -5.38 -12.44
N THR A 105 -2.58 -5.49 -12.68
CA THR A 105 -1.64 -6.07 -11.71
C THR A 105 -1.45 -5.16 -10.49
N ILE A 106 -1.40 -3.83 -10.67
CA ILE A 106 -1.37 -2.87 -9.55
C ILE A 106 -2.62 -3.04 -8.68
N HIS A 107 -3.81 -3.11 -9.29
CA HIS A 107 -5.05 -3.32 -8.55
C HIS A 107 -5.01 -4.64 -7.77
N ALA A 108 -4.63 -5.74 -8.42
CA ALA A 108 -4.54 -7.04 -7.77
C ALA A 108 -3.49 -7.08 -6.64
N ALA A 109 -2.34 -6.41 -6.82
CA ALA A 109 -1.29 -6.36 -5.81
C ALA A 109 -1.67 -5.52 -4.57
N LEU A 110 -2.52 -4.50 -4.74
CA LEU A 110 -2.95 -3.64 -3.64
C LEU A 110 -4.17 -4.21 -2.92
N THR A 111 -5.24 -4.49 -3.68
CA THR A 111 -6.55 -4.82 -3.13
C THR A 111 -6.89 -6.31 -3.21
N GLY A 112 -5.99 -7.12 -3.77
CA GLY A 112 -6.16 -8.56 -3.93
C GLY A 112 -6.73 -8.96 -5.29
N ALA A 113 -7.47 -8.09 -5.99
CA ALA A 113 -7.97 -8.38 -7.32
C ALA A 113 -8.11 -7.12 -8.18
N GLY A 114 -7.92 -7.28 -9.49
CA GLY A 114 -8.23 -6.27 -10.49
C GLY A 114 -9.37 -6.76 -11.38
N LEU A 115 -10.32 -5.88 -11.70
CA LEU A 115 -11.50 -6.20 -12.51
C LEU A 115 -11.55 -5.34 -13.77
N SER A 116 -11.89 -5.96 -14.90
CA SER A 116 -12.26 -5.27 -16.14
C SER A 116 -13.60 -5.78 -16.65
N ILE A 117 -14.45 -4.87 -17.09
CA ILE A 117 -15.71 -5.20 -17.76
C ILE A 117 -15.41 -5.56 -19.22
N LYS A 118 -15.99 -6.65 -19.70
CA LYS A 118 -15.95 -7.07 -21.11
C LYS A 118 -17.08 -6.39 -21.87
N VAL A 119 -16.75 -5.37 -22.63
CA VAL A 119 -17.72 -4.74 -23.53
C VAL A 119 -17.84 -5.59 -24.77
N ARG A 120 -19.07 -6.01 -25.08
CA ARG A 120 -19.37 -6.87 -26.25
C ARG A 120 -19.99 -6.07 -27.37
N GLY A 121 -19.64 -6.40 -28.60
CA GLY A 121 -20.31 -5.90 -29.80
C GLY A 121 -21.57 -6.70 -30.16
N ASP A 122 -22.23 -6.32 -31.25
CA ASP A 122 -23.48 -6.91 -31.73
C ASP A 122 -23.39 -8.42 -32.01
N ASN A 123 -22.20 -8.91 -32.33
CA ASN A 123 -21.91 -10.33 -32.53
C ASN A 123 -21.53 -11.10 -31.23
N ARG A 124 -21.80 -10.53 -30.06
CA ARG A 124 -21.40 -11.02 -28.72
C ARG A 124 -19.91 -11.22 -28.49
N ARG A 125 -19.05 -10.84 -29.43
CA ARG A 125 -17.59 -10.90 -29.23
C ARG A 125 -17.14 -9.75 -28.35
N VAL A 126 -16.12 -10.00 -27.53
CA VAL A 126 -15.53 -8.96 -26.70
C VAL A 126 -14.82 -7.95 -27.60
N ARG A 127 -15.23 -6.71 -27.50
CA ARG A 127 -14.64 -5.58 -28.24
C ARG A 127 -13.63 -4.83 -27.43
N GLU A 128 -13.91 -4.65 -26.13
CA GLU A 128 -13.06 -3.88 -25.22
C GLU A 128 -13.03 -4.50 -23.83
N LEU A 129 -11.92 -4.22 -23.11
CA LEU A 129 -11.74 -4.53 -21.71
C LEU A 129 -11.55 -3.21 -20.95
N ILE A 130 -12.54 -2.83 -20.15
CA ILE A 130 -12.55 -1.56 -19.41
C ILE A 130 -12.20 -1.85 -17.96
N PRO A 131 -11.03 -1.40 -17.47
CA PRO A 131 -10.64 -1.62 -16.08
C PRO A 131 -11.51 -0.78 -15.15
N VAL A 132 -11.95 -1.39 -14.06
CA VAL A 132 -12.72 -0.73 -12.99
C VAL A 132 -11.76 -0.41 -11.84
N MET A 133 -11.88 0.79 -11.27
CA MET A 133 -11.05 1.20 -10.15
C MET A 133 -11.33 0.36 -8.90
N PRO A 134 -10.29 0.04 -8.10
CA PRO A 134 -10.50 -0.59 -6.81
C PRO A 134 -11.43 0.24 -5.92
N GLY A 135 -12.33 -0.43 -5.23
CA GLY A 135 -13.37 0.22 -4.44
C GLY A 135 -14.63 0.62 -5.23
N ASN A 136 -14.61 0.49 -6.56
CA ASN A 136 -15.75 0.77 -7.43
C ASN A 136 -16.43 -0.53 -7.95
N TRP A 137 -16.17 -1.62 -7.30
CA TRP A 137 -16.83 -2.89 -7.55
C TRP A 137 -16.83 -3.77 -6.31
N ASP A 138 -17.82 -4.64 -6.22
CA ASP A 138 -17.89 -5.69 -5.20
C ASP A 138 -18.35 -7.03 -5.81
N VAL A 139 -18.15 -8.09 -5.05
CA VAL A 139 -18.60 -9.45 -5.42
C VAL A 139 -19.68 -9.89 -4.45
N ARG A 140 -20.84 -10.25 -4.99
CA ARG A 140 -21.96 -10.76 -4.22
C ARG A 140 -22.23 -12.23 -4.54
N LYS A 141 -22.26 -13.08 -3.52
CA LYS A 141 -22.73 -14.46 -3.65
C LYS A 141 -24.28 -14.43 -3.67
N VAL A 142 -24.86 -14.77 -4.82
CA VAL A 142 -26.32 -14.83 -5.00
C VAL A 142 -26.85 -16.18 -4.56
N SER A 143 -26.10 -17.24 -4.84
CA SER A 143 -26.39 -18.60 -4.39
C SER A 143 -25.09 -19.34 -4.03
N ARG A 144 -25.20 -20.64 -3.66
CA ARG A 144 -24.04 -21.44 -3.28
C ARG A 144 -22.92 -21.47 -4.33
N TYR A 145 -23.29 -21.37 -5.61
CA TYR A 145 -22.36 -21.48 -6.75
C TYR A 145 -22.49 -20.32 -7.75
N GLU A 146 -23.26 -19.30 -7.42
CA GLU A 146 -23.50 -18.15 -8.30
C GLU A 146 -22.99 -16.87 -7.64
N VAL A 147 -22.20 -16.12 -8.39
CA VAL A 147 -21.69 -14.80 -8.02
C VAL A 147 -22.11 -13.75 -9.03
N ARG A 148 -22.27 -12.54 -8.56
CA ARG A 148 -22.49 -11.35 -9.38
C ARG A 148 -21.47 -10.29 -8.98
N TYR A 149 -21.01 -9.55 -9.97
CA TYR A 149 -20.12 -8.42 -9.81
C TYR A 149 -20.92 -7.15 -9.99
N ARG A 150 -20.97 -6.31 -8.95
CA ARG A 150 -21.57 -4.98 -9.03
C ARG A 150 -20.48 -3.98 -9.27
N CYS A 151 -20.65 -3.16 -10.32
CA CYS A 151 -19.68 -2.13 -10.67
C CYS A 151 -20.37 -0.77 -10.66
N TRP A 152 -19.66 0.25 -10.16
CA TRP A 152 -20.13 1.64 -10.17
C TRP A 152 -18.98 2.57 -10.53
N ASP A 153 -19.29 3.81 -10.85
CA ASP A 153 -18.36 4.89 -11.11
C ASP A 153 -18.81 6.17 -10.42
N GLU A 154 -18.21 7.29 -10.77
CA GLU A 154 -18.58 8.62 -10.27
C GLU A 154 -19.99 9.07 -10.70
N PHE A 155 -20.55 8.47 -11.74
CA PHE A 155 -21.90 8.76 -12.25
C PHE A 155 -22.96 7.82 -11.65
N GLY A 156 -22.57 6.76 -10.93
CA GLY A 156 -23.47 5.83 -10.26
C GLY A 156 -23.24 4.37 -10.61
N LEU A 157 -24.29 3.56 -10.47
CA LEU A 157 -24.23 2.11 -10.75
C LEU A 157 -24.11 1.88 -12.26
N ILE A 158 -23.02 1.28 -12.70
CA ILE A 158 -22.84 0.83 -14.09
C ILE A 158 -23.70 -0.40 -14.35
N GLY A 159 -23.70 -1.37 -13.41
CA GLY A 159 -24.53 -2.57 -13.54
C GLY A 159 -24.09 -3.73 -12.67
N GLU A 160 -24.83 -4.83 -12.79
CA GLU A 160 -24.51 -6.14 -12.24
C GLU A 160 -24.10 -7.09 -13.38
N PHE A 161 -22.95 -7.71 -13.23
CA PHE A 161 -22.32 -8.52 -14.27
C PHE A 161 -22.16 -9.97 -13.83
N THR A 162 -22.26 -10.89 -14.80
CA THR A 162 -21.92 -12.30 -14.59
C THR A 162 -20.39 -12.49 -14.67
N PRO A 163 -19.85 -13.63 -14.19
CA PRO A 163 -18.45 -13.97 -14.41
C PRO A 163 -18.02 -13.98 -15.89
N ASP A 164 -18.97 -14.26 -16.80
CA ASP A 164 -18.70 -14.23 -18.25
C ASP A 164 -18.52 -12.81 -18.81
N ASP A 165 -19.07 -11.81 -18.13
CA ASP A 165 -19.04 -10.41 -18.59
C ASP A 165 -17.91 -9.61 -17.95
N VAL A 166 -17.13 -10.21 -17.04
CA VAL A 166 -15.99 -9.58 -16.41
C VAL A 166 -14.72 -10.40 -16.63
N PHE A 167 -13.60 -9.71 -16.64
CA PHE A 167 -12.26 -10.30 -16.52
C PHE A 167 -11.72 -9.93 -15.16
N VAL A 168 -11.44 -10.94 -14.34
CA VAL A 168 -10.88 -10.73 -12.99
C VAL A 168 -9.48 -11.30 -12.94
N LEU A 169 -8.52 -10.45 -12.58
CA LEU A 169 -7.17 -10.85 -12.25
C LEU A 169 -7.07 -10.98 -10.73
N ASN A 170 -7.09 -12.20 -10.24
CA ASN A 170 -6.96 -12.48 -8.82
C ASN A 170 -5.49 -12.52 -8.40
N GLY A 171 -5.21 -11.95 -7.24
CA GLY A 171 -3.96 -12.16 -6.51
C GLY A 171 -3.98 -13.48 -5.73
N VAL A 172 -3.51 -13.47 -4.49
CA VAL A 172 -3.58 -14.65 -3.62
C VAL A 172 -5.01 -14.83 -3.15
N GLN A 173 -5.63 -15.96 -3.51
CA GLN A 173 -7.00 -16.26 -3.14
C GLN A 173 -7.06 -16.99 -1.79
N TRP A 174 -8.05 -16.61 -0.97
CA TRP A 174 -8.39 -17.30 0.27
C TRP A 174 -9.48 -18.33 0.04
N ASP A 175 -10.48 -17.97 -0.75
CA ASP A 175 -11.58 -18.85 -1.16
C ASP A 175 -11.80 -18.74 -2.68
N TRP A 176 -12.85 -19.40 -3.20
CA TRP A 176 -13.14 -19.42 -4.63
C TRP A 176 -13.66 -18.07 -5.21
N VAL A 177 -13.92 -17.09 -4.35
CA VAL A 177 -14.40 -15.73 -4.74
C VAL A 177 -13.49 -14.64 -4.17
N GLY A 178 -13.02 -14.81 -2.94
CA GLY A 178 -12.29 -13.79 -2.20
C GLY A 178 -10.78 -13.85 -2.41
N SER A 179 -10.20 -12.73 -2.76
CA SER A 179 -8.75 -12.55 -2.80
C SER A 179 -8.26 -11.82 -1.57
N MET A 180 -7.04 -12.16 -1.12
CA MET A 180 -6.41 -11.50 0.02
C MET A 180 -5.94 -10.11 -0.38
N ASN A 181 -6.36 -9.09 0.37
CA ASN A 181 -5.84 -7.73 0.24
C ASN A 181 -4.47 -7.65 0.94
N ALA A 182 -3.40 -7.48 0.14
CA ALA A 182 -2.03 -7.46 0.65
C ALA A 182 -1.78 -6.26 1.58
N VAL A 183 -2.36 -5.09 1.30
CA VAL A 183 -2.26 -3.90 2.16
C VAL A 183 -2.94 -4.15 3.50
N SER A 184 -4.09 -4.80 3.51
CA SER A 184 -4.81 -5.15 4.73
C SER A 184 -4.01 -6.12 5.61
N LEU A 185 -3.39 -7.14 5.01
CA LEU A 185 -2.56 -8.11 5.71
C LEU A 185 -1.26 -7.49 6.25
N ALA A 186 -0.63 -6.59 5.49
CA ALA A 186 0.58 -5.89 5.89
C ALA A 186 0.31 -4.57 6.65
N ARG A 187 -0.94 -4.28 7.01
CA ARG A 187 -1.39 -3.00 7.58
C ARG A 187 -0.54 -2.53 8.75
N SER A 188 -0.22 -3.43 9.68
CA SER A 188 0.58 -3.08 10.87
C SER A 188 2.01 -2.71 10.51
N ALA A 189 2.65 -3.43 9.60
CA ALA A 189 4.01 -3.14 9.13
C ALA A 189 4.06 -1.81 8.36
N ILE A 190 3.09 -1.58 7.46
CA ILE A 190 2.96 -0.33 6.70
C ILE A 190 2.68 0.85 7.64
N GLY A 191 1.77 0.68 8.59
CA GLY A 191 1.44 1.73 9.58
C GLY A 191 2.60 2.09 10.47
N LEU A 192 3.40 1.10 10.90
CA LEU A 192 4.63 1.34 11.66
C LEU A 192 5.65 2.11 10.82
N ALA A 193 5.84 1.76 9.55
CA ALA A 193 6.72 2.48 8.65
C ALA A 193 6.30 3.95 8.50
N MET A 194 5.01 4.21 8.29
CA MET A 194 4.44 5.57 8.19
C MET A 194 4.60 6.36 9.50
N ALA A 195 4.36 5.74 10.66
CA ALA A 195 4.51 6.37 11.95
C ALA A 195 5.97 6.73 12.24
N THR A 196 6.89 5.82 11.93
CA THR A 196 8.33 6.04 12.07
C THR A 196 8.82 7.19 11.18
N GLU A 197 8.36 7.22 9.93
CA GLU A 197 8.71 8.29 8.98
C GLU A 197 8.19 9.65 9.45
N ARG A 198 6.94 9.72 9.92
CA ARG A 198 6.36 10.95 10.49
C ARG A 198 7.11 11.43 11.73
N SER A 199 7.46 10.50 12.62
CA SER A 199 8.25 10.82 13.82
C SER A 199 9.62 11.39 13.46
N GLN A 200 10.33 10.75 12.54
CA GLN A 200 11.61 11.24 12.05
C GLN A 200 11.49 12.60 11.35
N ALA A 201 10.48 12.77 10.49
CA ALA A 201 10.23 14.04 9.82
C ALA A 201 9.95 15.15 10.84
N ALA A 202 9.17 14.88 11.89
CA ALA A 202 8.91 15.82 12.96
C ALA A 202 10.20 16.17 13.77
N MET A 203 11.05 15.16 14.02
CA MET A 203 12.35 15.39 14.68
C MET A 203 13.26 16.29 13.82
N HIS A 204 13.32 16.06 12.51
CA HIS A 204 14.07 16.91 11.59
C HIS A 204 13.47 18.31 11.44
N ALA A 205 12.14 18.43 11.42
CA ALA A 205 11.45 19.73 11.32
C ALA A 205 11.64 20.59 12.57
N ASN A 206 11.71 19.95 13.74
CA ASN A 206 11.88 20.64 15.02
C ASN A 206 13.35 20.83 15.44
N GLY A 207 14.31 20.45 14.57
CA GLY A 207 15.73 20.40 14.89
C GLY A 207 16.13 19.06 15.53
N LEU A 208 17.32 18.56 15.17
CA LEU A 208 17.84 17.22 15.51
C LEU A 208 18.03 16.93 17.00
N ARG A 209 17.56 17.79 17.89
CA ARG A 209 17.70 17.56 19.33
C ARG A 209 16.34 17.60 19.99
N PRO A 210 15.94 16.50 20.64
CA PRO A 210 14.78 16.52 21.50
C PRO A 210 15.02 17.51 22.62
N SER A 211 13.98 18.20 22.90
CA SER A 211 13.74 19.08 24.02
C SER A 211 14.54 18.71 25.26
N GLY A 212 15.43 19.56 25.64
CA GLY A 212 15.92 19.56 26.99
C GLY A 212 14.95 20.27 27.92
N THR A 213 15.19 20.17 29.18
CA THR A 213 14.43 20.90 30.19
C THR A 213 15.08 22.26 30.44
N TYR A 214 14.29 23.31 30.24
CA TYR A 214 14.68 24.66 30.69
C TYR A 214 14.30 24.80 32.17
N SER A 215 15.31 24.89 33.04
CA SER A 215 15.11 25.20 34.45
C SER A 215 15.51 26.66 34.68
N VAL A 216 14.61 27.44 35.25
CA VAL A 216 14.84 28.82 35.64
C VAL A 216 14.64 28.89 37.16
N ASP A 217 15.63 29.42 37.88
CA ASP A 217 15.52 29.62 39.32
C ASP A 217 14.58 30.80 39.60
N GLY A 218 13.38 30.53 40.13
CA GLY A 218 12.37 31.50 40.49
C GLY A 218 11.05 31.35 39.80
N ASN A 219 10.01 32.09 40.24
CA ASN A 219 8.70 32.08 39.64
C ASN A 219 8.66 33.02 38.42
N LEU A 220 8.45 32.47 37.25
CA LEU A 220 8.25 33.21 36.02
C LEU A 220 6.87 33.85 35.99
N THR A 221 6.80 35.13 35.62
CA THR A 221 5.50 35.76 35.26
C THR A 221 5.00 35.19 33.94
N GLU A 222 3.66 35.29 33.72
CA GLU A 222 3.06 34.76 32.50
C GLU A 222 3.63 35.38 31.21
N GLU A 223 3.98 36.69 31.28
CA GLU A 223 4.61 37.40 30.17
C GLU A 223 6.05 36.88 29.88
N GLN A 224 6.82 36.64 30.93
CA GLN A 224 8.16 36.06 30.80
C GLN A 224 8.10 34.63 30.20
N HIS A 225 7.16 33.83 30.66
CA HIS A 225 6.92 32.50 30.11
C HIS A 225 6.58 32.54 28.62
N LYS A 226 5.68 33.45 28.20
CA LYS A 226 5.33 33.64 26.78
C LYS A 226 6.52 34.10 25.94
N ARG A 227 7.34 35.04 26.43
CA ARG A 227 8.54 35.51 25.73
C ARG A 227 9.56 34.42 25.54
N ILE A 228 9.86 33.63 26.59
CA ILE A 228 10.81 32.52 26.54
C ILE A 228 10.30 31.43 25.58
N THR A 229 9.02 31.09 25.64
CA THR A 229 8.42 30.11 24.74
C THR A 229 8.47 30.57 23.27
N ALA A 230 8.17 31.83 22.99
CA ALA A 230 8.25 32.38 21.64
C ALA A 230 9.70 32.40 21.13
N TRP A 231 10.65 32.74 21.97
CA TRP A 231 12.07 32.73 21.63
C TRP A 231 12.59 31.33 21.38
N ILE A 232 12.26 30.34 22.24
CA ILE A 232 12.60 28.92 22.01
C ILE A 232 12.03 28.45 20.66
N LYS A 233 10.76 28.77 20.37
CA LYS A 233 10.14 28.41 19.10
C LYS A 233 10.82 29.04 17.88
N SER A 234 11.36 30.25 18.02
CA SER A 234 12.08 30.90 16.91
C SER A 234 13.48 30.29 16.66
N GLN A 235 14.05 29.66 17.68
CA GLN A 235 15.35 28.98 17.59
C GLN A 235 15.23 27.47 17.25
N THR A 236 14.02 26.89 17.39
CA THR A 236 13.73 25.52 17.00
C THR A 236 13.25 25.46 15.56
N GLY A 237 13.91 24.68 14.71
CA GLY A 237 13.56 24.50 13.31
C GLY A 237 14.80 24.20 12.47
N PRO A 238 14.62 23.82 11.20
CA PRO A 238 15.76 23.51 10.32
C PRO A 238 16.73 24.68 10.13
N ALA A 239 16.22 25.91 10.22
CA ALA A 239 17.02 27.14 10.09
C ALA A 239 17.80 27.50 11.37
N GLY A 240 17.39 26.99 12.53
CA GLY A 240 18.07 27.20 13.82
C GLY A 240 19.01 26.08 14.24
N ALA A 241 19.11 25.02 13.44
CA ALA A 241 19.95 23.88 13.74
C ALA A 241 21.44 24.29 13.75
N GLY A 242 22.08 24.17 14.92
CA GLY A 242 23.50 24.51 15.10
C GLY A 242 23.79 25.92 15.63
N THR A 243 22.78 26.78 15.82
CA THR A 243 22.97 28.08 16.46
C THR A 243 23.17 27.90 17.97
N PRO A 244 24.19 28.54 18.59
CA PRO A 244 24.38 28.47 20.03
C PRO A 244 23.24 29.16 20.76
N LEU A 245 22.65 28.45 21.72
CA LEU A 245 21.64 29.00 22.62
C LEU A 245 22.30 29.92 23.65
N VAL A 246 21.95 31.20 23.62
CA VAL A 246 22.39 32.15 24.64
C VAL A 246 21.41 32.11 25.81
N LEU A 247 21.87 31.72 26.99
CA LEU A 247 21.08 31.59 28.21
C LEU A 247 21.29 32.81 29.09
N ASP A 248 20.23 33.37 29.66
CA ASP A 248 20.35 34.38 30.70
C ASP A 248 20.79 33.75 32.02
N ARG A 249 21.36 34.55 32.93
CA ARG A 249 22.10 34.13 34.13
C ARG A 249 21.42 33.11 35.05
N ALA A 250 20.12 32.98 34.98
CA ALA A 250 19.33 32.10 35.83
C ALA A 250 18.80 30.81 35.09
N ALA A 251 19.05 30.68 33.81
CA ALA A 251 18.49 29.55 33.03
C ALA A 251 19.56 28.48 32.81
N LYS A 252 19.26 27.24 33.22
CA LYS A 252 20.06 26.07 32.97
C LYS A 252 19.40 25.18 31.96
N TRP A 253 20.12 24.86 30.90
CA TRP A 253 19.68 23.87 29.91
C TRP A 253 20.21 22.50 30.28
N GLN A 254 19.32 21.53 30.47
CA GLN A 254 19.69 20.14 30.63
C GLN A 254 19.21 19.37 29.37
N PRO A 255 20.13 18.95 28.50
CA PRO A 255 19.77 18.15 27.37
C PRO A 255 19.33 16.74 27.84
N THR A 256 18.17 16.30 27.38
CA THR A 256 17.77 14.90 27.51
C THR A 256 18.52 14.11 26.45
N THR A 257 19.64 13.49 26.81
CA THR A 257 20.48 12.70 25.90
C THR A 257 19.78 11.40 25.57
N GLN A 258 19.31 11.28 24.34
CA GLN A 258 18.92 9.99 23.74
C GLN A 258 20.10 9.48 22.89
N THR A 259 21.22 9.18 23.51
CA THR A 259 22.36 8.52 22.88
C THR A 259 22.06 7.04 22.70
N GLY A 260 21.89 6.59 21.47
CA GLY A 260 21.63 5.19 21.11
C GLY A 260 20.46 5.00 20.13
N VAL A 261 19.62 6.03 19.99
CA VAL A 261 18.40 5.94 19.18
C VAL A 261 18.71 5.98 17.68
N ASP A 262 19.74 6.71 17.24
CA ASP A 262 20.02 6.89 15.80
C ASP A 262 20.49 5.62 15.10
N ALA A 263 21.33 4.80 15.75
CA ALA A 263 21.76 3.52 15.17
C ALA A 263 20.61 2.49 15.10
N GLN A 264 19.76 2.47 16.13
CA GLN A 264 18.58 1.60 16.17
C GLN A 264 17.53 2.01 15.12
N HIS A 265 17.40 3.30 14.80
CA HIS A 265 16.47 3.77 13.78
C HIS A 265 16.83 3.25 12.38
N VAL A 266 18.11 3.25 12.01
CA VAL A 266 18.55 2.73 10.70
C VAL A 266 18.27 1.23 10.59
N GLU A 267 18.51 0.47 11.64
CA GLU A 267 18.25 -0.97 11.66
C GLU A 267 16.75 -1.28 11.63
N THR A 268 15.94 -0.54 12.38
CA THR A 268 14.49 -0.62 12.35
C THR A 268 13.93 -0.34 10.95
N ARG A 269 14.42 0.69 10.23
CA ARG A 269 14.02 0.96 8.85
C ARG A 269 14.38 -0.17 7.91
N ARG A 270 15.54 -0.79 8.06
CA ARG A 270 15.92 -1.96 7.27
C ARG A 270 14.97 -3.13 7.49
N LEU A 271 14.66 -3.45 8.75
CA LEU A 271 13.69 -4.48 9.10
C LEU A 271 12.30 -4.20 8.51
N GLN A 272 11.83 -2.96 8.58
CA GLN A 272 10.54 -2.55 7.99
C GLN A 272 10.49 -2.79 6.47
N ILE A 273 11.57 -2.45 5.76
CA ILE A 273 11.68 -2.74 4.32
C ILE A 273 11.55 -4.24 4.07
N GLU A 274 12.28 -5.05 4.87
CA GLU A 274 12.24 -6.50 4.76
C GLU A 274 10.84 -7.08 5.02
N GLU A 275 10.16 -6.63 6.07
CA GLU A 275 8.82 -7.10 6.42
C GLU A 275 7.79 -6.76 5.32
N ILE A 276 7.82 -5.54 4.80
CA ILE A 276 6.94 -5.15 3.68
C ILE A 276 7.24 -6.02 2.44
N CYS A 277 8.52 -6.19 2.09
CA CYS A 277 8.92 -7.03 0.96
C CYS A 277 8.48 -8.48 1.11
N ARG A 278 8.51 -9.04 2.33
CA ARG A 278 7.99 -10.39 2.61
C ARG A 278 6.51 -10.51 2.33
N GLY A 279 5.72 -9.49 2.63
CA GLY A 279 4.29 -9.43 2.30
C GLY A 279 4.01 -9.49 0.80
N TYR A 280 4.93 -8.95 -0.03
CA TYR A 280 4.84 -8.93 -1.50
C TYR A 280 5.67 -9.99 -2.22
N ARG A 281 6.23 -10.96 -1.57
CA ARG A 281 7.21 -11.97 -2.01
C ARG A 281 8.65 -11.62 -1.64
N GLY A 282 9.21 -12.33 -0.69
CA GLY A 282 10.52 -12.09 -0.08
C GLY A 282 11.77 -12.02 -0.97
N GLY A 283 11.65 -12.22 -2.30
CA GLY A 283 12.76 -12.11 -3.24
C GLY A 283 13.04 -10.69 -3.75
N PHE A 284 12.17 -9.71 -3.48
CA PHE A 284 12.30 -8.35 -4.03
C PHE A 284 13.33 -7.45 -3.32
N GLN A 285 13.86 -7.86 -2.18
CA GLN A 285 14.88 -7.09 -1.47
C GLN A 285 16.11 -6.79 -2.32
N SER A 286 16.59 -7.77 -3.08
CA SER A 286 17.75 -7.58 -3.98
C SER A 286 17.46 -6.62 -5.13
N TRP A 287 16.20 -6.54 -5.57
CA TRP A 287 15.78 -5.63 -6.65
C TRP A 287 15.59 -4.19 -6.17
N LEU A 288 15.34 -4.00 -4.87
CA LEU A 288 15.20 -2.67 -4.27
C LEU A 288 16.56 -2.05 -3.85
N GLY A 289 17.66 -2.71 -4.17
CA GLY A 289 18.99 -2.18 -3.89
C GLY A 289 19.41 -2.23 -2.42
N THR A 290 18.68 -2.97 -1.58
CA THR A 290 19.15 -3.23 -0.21
C THR A 290 20.26 -4.29 -0.27
N PRO A 291 21.45 -4.04 0.31
CA PRO A 291 22.53 -5.02 0.30
C PRO A 291 22.06 -6.27 1.05
N THR A 292 21.84 -7.36 0.31
CA THR A 292 21.71 -8.67 0.94
C THR A 292 23.00 -8.96 1.73
N ARG A 293 22.88 -9.35 2.98
CA ARG A 293 24.05 -9.88 3.70
C ARG A 293 24.68 -10.94 2.80
N PRO A 294 25.98 -10.84 2.50
CA PRO A 294 26.64 -11.91 1.75
C PRO A 294 26.38 -13.22 2.50
N ALA A 295 25.97 -14.24 1.75
CA ALA A 295 25.81 -15.58 2.33
C ALA A 295 27.09 -15.92 3.08
N PRO A 296 27.02 -16.47 4.31
CA PRO A 296 28.21 -16.85 5.03
C PRO A 296 29.03 -17.77 4.12
N LEU A 297 30.31 -17.44 3.94
CA LEU A 297 31.23 -18.25 3.16
C LEU A 297 31.13 -19.70 3.63
N PRO A 298 31.01 -20.69 2.72
CA PRO A 298 31.00 -22.07 3.12
C PRO A 298 32.26 -22.37 3.96
N ALA A 299 32.07 -23.01 5.10
CA ALA A 299 33.16 -23.40 5.98
C ALA A 299 34.27 -24.10 5.19
N PRO A 300 35.55 -23.80 5.43
CA PRO A 300 36.64 -24.44 4.74
C PRO A 300 36.51 -25.96 4.93
N LYS A 301 36.52 -26.70 3.81
CA LYS A 301 36.51 -28.17 3.85
C LYS A 301 37.71 -28.63 4.69
N PRO A 302 37.52 -29.59 5.63
CA PRO A 302 38.63 -30.11 6.38
C PRO A 302 39.64 -30.71 5.41
N SER A 303 40.89 -30.28 5.52
CA SER A 303 41.99 -30.86 4.74
C SER A 303 42.09 -32.36 5.04
N LEU A 304 41.82 -33.17 4.02
CA LEU A 304 42.14 -34.60 4.06
C LEU A 304 43.66 -34.75 4.28
N GLN A 305 44.05 -35.04 5.51
CA GLN A 305 45.40 -35.54 5.78
C GLN A 305 45.55 -36.86 5.04
N ARG A 306 46.40 -36.85 4.02
CA ARG A 306 46.89 -38.10 3.41
C ARG A 306 47.81 -38.79 4.42
N THR A 307 47.40 -39.91 4.91
CA THR A 307 48.30 -40.93 5.49
C THR A 307 49.01 -41.69 4.39
#